data_6828a32535b0ff42a0cc95059b853f49
#
_entry.id   6828a32535b0ff42a0cc95059b853f49
#
_cell.length_a   1.000
_cell.length_b   1.000
_cell.length_c   1.000
_cell.angle_alpha   90.00
_cell.angle_beta   90.00
_cell.angle_gamma   90.00
#
_symmetry.space_group_name_H-M   'P 1'
#
loop_
_entity.id
_entity.type
_entity.pdbx_description
1 polymer ?
#
loop_
_entity_poly.entity_id
_entity_poly.type
_entity_poly.pdbx_seq_one_letter_code
_entity_poly.pdbx_strand_id
1 'polypeptide(L)'
;MKKDNISDAVIRRLPRYYRQLTDLCERGVVRISSHSLGQEMNITASQIRQDFSCFGEFGQQGSGYNVEELRAEIGHILGVDNDHQIIMIGVGNLGRALLQNFQFSQIGFSMDAAFDVSPAVIGTKVNGVPVYALDELDEYIRTHSVDVVVLTIPQAVAQEVATRLMNLGVRGFWNFTNVELSSTNPDVKFENIHFADSLLTLSYRIANR
;
A
#
# COMPACT_ATOMS: atom_id res chain seq x y z
N MET A 1 17.02 4.86 17.51
CA MET A 1 15.85 5.71 17.17
C MET A 1 14.62 5.10 17.83
N LYS A 2 13.86 5.85 18.64
CA LYS A 2 12.62 5.36 19.27
C LYS A 2 11.52 5.26 18.21
N LYS A 3 11.32 4.04 17.65
CA LYS A 3 10.20 3.73 16.74
C LYS A 3 8.84 3.57 17.46
N ASP A 4 8.77 3.75 18.76
CA ASP A 4 7.70 3.18 19.59
C ASP A 4 6.47 4.07 19.76
N ASN A 5 6.32 5.19 19.04
CA ASN A 5 5.13 6.03 19.24
C ASN A 5 4.76 6.95 18.07
N ILE A 6 4.96 6.49 16.83
CA ILE A 6 4.48 7.25 15.67
C ILE A 6 2.99 6.94 15.51
N SER A 7 2.14 7.98 15.52
CA SER A 7 0.70 7.79 15.39
C SER A 7 0.31 7.25 14.01
N ASP A 8 -0.71 6.41 13.95
CA ASP A 8 -1.27 5.89 12.71
C ASP A 8 -1.64 7.01 11.72
N ALA A 9 -2.12 8.14 12.22
CA ALA A 9 -2.44 9.31 11.40
C ALA A 9 -1.21 9.89 10.67
N VAL A 10 -0.02 9.85 11.26
CA VAL A 10 1.24 10.25 10.62
C VAL A 10 1.62 9.22 9.55
N ILE A 11 1.58 7.93 9.91
CA ILE A 11 1.91 6.82 8.97
C ILE A 11 1.03 6.89 7.73
N ARG A 12 -0.30 7.12 7.87
CA ARG A 12 -1.25 7.26 6.74
C ARG A 12 -1.00 8.48 5.86
N ARG A 13 -0.24 9.49 6.31
CA ARG A 13 0.14 10.64 5.49
C ARG A 13 1.43 10.42 4.70
N LEU A 14 2.33 9.53 5.13
CA LEU A 14 3.61 9.28 4.46
C LEU A 14 3.46 8.92 2.96
N PRO A 15 2.54 8.03 2.55
CA PRO A 15 2.35 7.72 1.13
C PRO A 15 1.92 8.94 0.31
N ARG A 16 1.17 9.89 0.92
CA ARG A 16 0.79 11.14 0.26
C ARG A 16 1.98 12.07 0.06
N TYR A 17 2.88 12.15 1.07
CA TYR A 17 4.14 12.89 0.93
C TYR A 17 5.02 12.28 -0.15
N TYR A 18 5.20 10.95 -0.13
CA TYR A 18 6.02 10.25 -1.12
C TYR A 18 5.55 10.52 -2.55
N ARG A 19 4.24 10.39 -2.81
CA ARG A 19 3.65 10.66 -4.12
C ARG A 19 3.84 12.11 -4.54
N GLN A 20 3.61 13.09 -3.64
CA GLN A 20 3.78 14.50 -3.95
C GLN A 20 5.24 14.84 -4.26
N LEU A 21 6.18 14.27 -3.50
CA LEU A 21 7.60 14.47 -3.73
C LEU A 21 8.07 13.81 -5.03
N THR A 22 7.49 12.66 -5.41
CA THR A 22 7.76 12.03 -6.72
C THR A 22 7.32 12.94 -7.87
N ASP A 23 6.11 13.51 -7.81
CA ASP A 23 5.63 14.49 -8.79
C ASP A 23 6.55 15.73 -8.87
N LEU A 24 6.99 16.24 -7.72
CA LEU A 24 7.92 17.36 -7.67
C LEU A 24 9.29 17.04 -8.30
N CYS A 25 9.83 15.83 -8.08
CA CYS A 25 11.05 15.36 -8.75
C CYS A 25 10.86 15.31 -10.27
N GLU A 26 9.75 14.77 -10.76
CA GLU A 26 9.43 14.70 -12.20
C GLU A 26 9.29 16.10 -12.83
N ARG A 27 8.82 17.08 -12.07
CA ARG A 27 8.74 18.49 -12.46
C ARG A 27 10.08 19.22 -12.34
N GLY A 28 11.16 18.55 -11.90
CA GLY A 28 12.49 19.14 -11.75
C GLY A 28 12.65 20.12 -10.58
N VAL A 29 11.76 20.04 -9.57
CA VAL A 29 11.84 20.90 -8.37
C VAL A 29 12.92 20.37 -7.45
N VAL A 30 14.00 21.14 -7.27
CA VAL A 30 15.15 20.75 -6.44
C VAL A 30 14.90 20.99 -4.95
N ARG A 31 14.23 22.08 -4.59
CA ARG A 31 13.96 22.44 -3.19
C ARG A 31 12.54 22.94 -2.99
N ILE A 32 11.96 22.59 -1.83
CA ILE A 32 10.62 23.04 -1.46
C ILE A 32 10.57 23.42 0.03
N SER A 33 9.83 24.48 0.37
CA SER A 33 9.56 24.84 1.75
C SER A 33 8.39 24.03 2.31
N SER A 34 8.31 23.88 3.66
CA SER A 34 7.10 23.31 4.29
C SER A 34 5.82 24.08 3.97
N HIS A 35 5.94 25.39 3.71
CA HIS A 35 4.80 26.24 3.31
C HIS A 35 4.32 25.87 1.92
N SER A 36 5.22 25.84 0.92
CA SER A 36 4.88 25.52 -0.47
C SER A 36 4.36 24.07 -0.60
N LEU A 37 5.00 23.11 0.09
CA LEU A 37 4.53 21.72 0.11
C LEU A 37 3.14 21.62 0.76
N GLY A 38 2.88 22.40 1.81
CA GLY A 38 1.58 22.47 2.46
C GLY A 38 0.49 23.02 1.56
N GLN A 39 0.79 24.03 0.76
CA GLN A 39 -0.13 24.57 -0.25
C GLN A 39 -0.50 23.51 -1.30
N GLU A 40 0.47 22.80 -1.87
CA GLU A 40 0.22 21.76 -2.87
C GLU A 40 -0.60 20.58 -2.29
N MET A 41 -0.41 20.25 -1.03
CA MET A 41 -1.08 19.11 -0.38
C MET A 41 -2.36 19.49 0.40
N ASN A 42 -2.66 20.77 0.52
CA ASN A 42 -3.75 21.31 1.33
C ASN A 42 -3.66 20.87 2.81
N ILE A 43 -2.45 21.02 3.38
CA ILE A 43 -2.15 20.81 4.80
C ILE A 43 -1.28 21.95 5.31
N THR A 44 -1.25 22.16 6.63
CA THR A 44 -0.46 23.26 7.20
C THR A 44 1.04 22.96 7.21
N ALA A 45 1.85 24.01 7.03
CA ALA A 45 3.30 23.89 7.17
C ALA A 45 3.74 23.35 8.56
N SER A 46 2.96 23.69 9.60
CA SER A 46 3.20 23.16 10.96
C SER A 46 3.01 21.66 11.04
N GLN A 47 1.94 21.15 10.41
CA GLN A 47 1.67 19.70 10.34
C GLN A 47 2.79 18.95 9.62
N ILE A 48 3.27 19.48 8.48
CA ILE A 48 4.41 18.87 7.74
C ILE A 48 5.65 18.78 8.63
N ARG A 49 6.01 19.89 9.31
CA ARG A 49 7.17 19.89 10.19
C ARG A 49 7.02 18.91 11.36
N GLN A 50 5.81 18.83 11.93
CA GLN A 50 5.51 17.90 13.02
C GLN A 50 5.59 16.44 12.55
N ASP A 51 5.02 16.10 11.39
CA ASP A 51 5.08 14.77 10.83
C ASP A 51 6.53 14.34 10.57
N PHE A 52 7.29 15.19 9.91
CA PHE A 52 8.68 14.89 9.59
C PHE A 52 9.57 14.77 10.85
N SER A 53 9.32 15.55 11.88
CA SER A 53 10.07 15.44 13.14
C SER A 53 9.93 14.08 13.85
N CYS A 54 8.90 13.29 13.52
CA CYS A 54 8.74 11.92 14.02
C CYS A 54 9.82 10.95 13.50
N PHE A 55 10.46 11.28 12.38
CA PHE A 55 11.39 10.37 11.68
C PHE A 55 12.85 10.88 11.70
N GLY A 56 13.09 12.09 12.16
CA GLY A 56 14.42 12.70 12.24
C GLY A 56 14.42 14.17 11.81
N GLU A 57 15.61 14.72 11.65
CA GLU A 57 15.78 16.07 11.13
C GLU A 57 15.91 16.06 9.61
N PHE A 58 14.86 16.50 8.90
CA PHE A 58 14.88 16.66 7.47
C PHE A 58 15.22 18.12 7.11
N GLY A 59 16.35 18.32 6.43
CA GLY A 59 16.79 19.61 5.93
C GLY A 59 17.38 20.55 6.99
N GLN A 60 17.94 21.67 6.52
CA GLN A 60 18.44 22.73 7.40
C GLN A 60 17.38 23.79 7.63
N GLN A 61 17.29 24.29 8.86
CA GLN A 61 16.35 25.34 9.23
C GLN A 61 16.54 26.59 8.34
N GLY A 62 15.45 27.04 7.71
CA GLY A 62 15.44 28.19 6.81
C GLY A 62 15.78 27.90 5.34
N SER A 63 16.31 26.72 5.01
CA SER A 63 16.74 26.35 3.64
C SER A 63 15.71 25.52 2.85
N GLY A 64 14.60 25.11 3.46
CA GLY A 64 13.65 24.18 2.87
C GLY A 64 14.24 22.76 2.73
N TYR A 65 13.46 21.86 2.16
CA TYR A 65 13.82 20.45 1.95
C TYR A 65 14.40 20.27 0.54
N ASN A 66 15.45 19.47 0.42
CA ASN A 66 15.83 18.88 -0.85
C ASN A 66 14.78 17.83 -1.21
N VAL A 67 14.18 17.95 -2.39
CA VAL A 67 13.01 17.13 -2.79
C VAL A 67 13.43 15.68 -3.01
N GLU A 68 14.55 15.44 -3.68
CA GLU A 68 15.03 14.10 -3.98
C GLU A 68 15.47 13.35 -2.70
N GLU A 69 16.26 14.02 -1.84
CA GLU A 69 16.69 13.46 -0.55
C GLU A 69 15.49 13.13 0.34
N LEU A 70 14.53 14.06 0.46
CA LEU A 70 13.34 13.85 1.28
C LEU A 70 12.46 12.72 0.74
N ARG A 71 12.30 12.61 -0.60
CA ARG A 71 11.60 11.51 -1.24
C ARG A 71 12.26 10.17 -0.95
N ALA A 72 13.59 10.10 -1.07
CA ALA A 72 14.36 8.89 -0.78
C ALA A 72 14.20 8.45 0.68
N GLU A 73 14.33 9.37 1.63
CA GLU A 73 14.16 9.08 3.05
C GLU A 73 12.73 8.59 3.39
N ILE A 74 11.70 9.24 2.86
CA ILE A 74 10.32 8.80 3.05
C ILE A 74 10.08 7.44 2.36
N GLY A 75 10.66 7.21 1.19
CA GLY A 75 10.63 5.93 0.51
C GLY A 75 11.25 4.81 1.36
N HIS A 76 12.41 5.07 1.96
CA HIS A 76 13.06 4.14 2.87
C HIS A 76 12.20 3.83 4.12
N ILE A 77 11.58 4.87 4.72
CA ILE A 77 10.66 4.71 5.86
C ILE A 77 9.45 3.84 5.48
N LEU A 78 8.90 4.02 4.27
CA LEU A 78 7.79 3.25 3.73
C LEU A 78 8.18 1.84 3.28
N GLY A 79 9.47 1.54 3.17
CA GLY A 79 9.97 0.25 2.72
C GLY A 79 9.89 0.05 1.20
N VAL A 80 9.87 1.13 0.42
CA VAL A 80 9.84 1.06 -1.06
C VAL A 80 11.05 0.32 -1.62
N ASP A 81 12.17 0.29 -0.88
CA ASP A 81 13.41 -0.37 -1.27
C ASP A 81 13.47 -1.86 -0.90
N ASN A 82 12.43 -2.41 -0.25
CA ASN A 82 12.48 -3.76 0.35
C ASN A 82 12.15 -4.89 -0.63
N ASP A 83 11.63 -4.59 -1.82
CA ASP A 83 11.20 -5.58 -2.82
C ASP A 83 10.31 -6.70 -2.23
N HIS A 84 9.21 -6.30 -1.60
CA HIS A 84 8.27 -7.23 -0.97
C HIS A 84 7.61 -8.17 -1.98
N GLN A 85 7.64 -9.45 -1.67
CA GLN A 85 7.03 -10.48 -2.51
C GLN A 85 5.51 -10.51 -2.26
N ILE A 86 4.73 -10.31 -3.31
CA ILE A 86 3.28 -10.19 -3.23
C ILE A 86 2.60 -11.19 -4.15
N ILE A 87 1.52 -11.79 -3.69
CA ILE A 87 0.64 -12.64 -4.50
C ILE A 87 -0.79 -12.11 -4.46
N MET A 88 -1.59 -12.51 -5.45
CA MET A 88 -3.01 -12.13 -5.53
C MET A 88 -3.92 -13.35 -5.43
N ILE A 89 -4.98 -13.25 -4.64
CA ILE A 89 -6.06 -14.25 -4.59
C ILE A 89 -7.32 -13.64 -5.20
N GLY A 90 -7.79 -14.25 -6.29
CA GLY A 90 -8.91 -13.79 -7.11
C GLY A 90 -8.46 -13.00 -8.33
N VAL A 91 -8.76 -13.52 -9.53
CA VAL A 91 -8.45 -12.89 -10.84
C VAL A 91 -9.75 -12.54 -11.58
N GLY A 92 -10.76 -12.11 -10.79
CA GLY A 92 -11.99 -11.52 -11.30
C GLY A 92 -11.77 -10.12 -11.89
N ASN A 93 -12.83 -9.36 -12.07
CA ASN A 93 -12.73 -8.02 -12.70
C ASN A 93 -11.74 -7.10 -11.99
N LEU A 94 -11.80 -6.99 -10.66
CA LEU A 94 -10.91 -6.13 -9.89
C LEU A 94 -9.47 -6.64 -9.87
N GLY A 95 -9.27 -7.93 -9.58
CA GLY A 95 -7.93 -8.53 -9.56
C GLY A 95 -7.23 -8.39 -10.90
N ARG A 96 -7.94 -8.68 -12.01
CA ARG A 96 -7.42 -8.49 -13.36
C ARG A 96 -7.07 -7.02 -13.65
N ALA A 97 -7.92 -6.07 -13.25
CA ALA A 97 -7.66 -4.65 -13.44
C ALA A 97 -6.43 -4.20 -12.66
N LEU A 98 -6.23 -4.66 -11.43
CA LEU A 98 -5.02 -4.39 -10.63
C LEU A 98 -3.78 -4.99 -11.29
N LEU A 99 -3.81 -6.25 -11.71
CA LEU A 99 -2.67 -6.89 -12.39
C LEU A 99 -2.28 -6.18 -13.69
N GLN A 100 -3.25 -5.64 -14.43
CA GLN A 100 -3.02 -4.99 -15.71
C GLN A 100 -2.53 -3.55 -15.59
N ASN A 101 -2.98 -2.80 -14.58
CA ASN A 101 -2.83 -1.35 -14.56
C ASN A 101 -2.07 -0.82 -13.34
N PHE A 102 -1.91 -1.60 -12.28
CA PHE A 102 -1.20 -1.14 -11.09
C PHE A 102 0.29 -1.52 -11.19
N GLN A 103 1.15 -0.53 -11.00
CA GLN A 103 2.61 -0.69 -11.15
C GLN A 103 3.25 -1.04 -9.80
N PHE A 104 3.11 -2.28 -9.37
CA PHE A 104 3.61 -2.78 -8.08
C PHE A 104 5.11 -2.51 -7.88
N SER A 105 5.92 -2.73 -8.90
CA SER A 105 7.38 -2.56 -8.84
C SER A 105 7.83 -1.12 -8.56
N GLN A 106 7.04 -0.12 -8.94
CA GLN A 106 7.38 1.29 -8.66
C GLN A 106 7.29 1.67 -7.19
N ILE A 107 6.63 0.84 -6.38
CA ILE A 107 6.44 1.08 -4.94
C ILE A 107 7.03 -0.04 -4.08
N GLY A 108 7.98 -0.81 -4.63
CA GLY A 108 8.75 -1.81 -3.89
C GLY A 108 8.03 -3.15 -3.67
N PHE A 109 7.14 -3.54 -4.60
CA PHE A 109 6.46 -4.85 -4.56
C PHE A 109 6.67 -5.61 -5.86
N SER A 110 7.04 -6.90 -5.74
CA SER A 110 7.11 -7.84 -6.87
C SER A 110 5.90 -8.75 -6.87
N MET A 111 5.06 -8.67 -7.92
CA MET A 111 3.87 -9.52 -8.09
C MET A 111 4.26 -10.82 -8.78
N ASP A 112 4.41 -11.90 -8.02
CA ASP A 112 5.00 -13.15 -8.51
C ASP A 112 3.97 -14.13 -9.04
N ALA A 113 2.79 -14.19 -8.44
CA ALA A 113 1.75 -15.15 -8.77
C ALA A 113 0.35 -14.62 -8.46
N ALA A 114 -0.64 -15.16 -9.14
CA ALA A 114 -2.04 -15.00 -8.82
C ALA A 114 -2.72 -16.37 -8.71
N PHE A 115 -3.78 -16.46 -7.91
CA PHE A 115 -4.52 -17.70 -7.66
C PHE A 115 -6.01 -17.48 -7.88
N ASP A 116 -6.68 -18.44 -8.51
CA ASP A 116 -8.12 -18.40 -8.74
C ASP A 116 -8.73 -19.82 -8.69
N VAL A 117 -10.03 -19.90 -8.56
CA VAL A 117 -10.80 -21.15 -8.64
C VAL A 117 -11.37 -21.39 -10.04
N SER A 118 -11.39 -20.37 -10.90
CA SER A 118 -12.01 -20.44 -12.22
C SER A 118 -11.09 -21.12 -13.24
N PRO A 119 -11.52 -22.24 -13.85
CA PRO A 119 -10.75 -22.90 -14.91
C PRO A 119 -10.48 -22.00 -16.13
N ALA A 120 -11.29 -20.95 -16.30
CA ALA A 120 -11.15 -20.02 -17.43
C ALA A 120 -9.88 -19.14 -17.34
N VAL A 121 -9.29 -18.98 -16.14
CA VAL A 121 -8.10 -18.15 -15.93
C VAL A 121 -6.90 -18.94 -15.45
N ILE A 122 -7.10 -20.10 -14.84
CA ILE A 122 -6.00 -20.99 -14.38
C ILE A 122 -5.14 -21.40 -15.58
N GLY A 123 -3.81 -21.38 -15.37
CA GLY A 123 -2.83 -21.70 -16.41
C GLY A 123 -2.56 -20.56 -17.40
N THR A 124 -3.24 -19.41 -17.27
CA THR A 124 -2.99 -18.23 -18.10
C THR A 124 -1.97 -17.29 -17.43
N LYS A 125 -1.61 -16.21 -18.13
CA LYS A 125 -0.86 -15.08 -17.55
C LYS A 125 -1.65 -13.80 -17.75
N VAL A 126 -1.66 -12.96 -16.71
CA VAL A 126 -2.22 -11.60 -16.76
C VAL A 126 -1.07 -10.62 -16.55
N ASN A 127 -0.76 -9.83 -17.58
CA ASN A 127 0.38 -8.89 -17.57
C ASN A 127 1.71 -9.55 -17.11
N GLY A 128 1.98 -10.77 -17.60
CA GLY A 128 3.18 -11.54 -17.24
C GLY A 128 3.04 -12.38 -15.97
N VAL A 129 2.11 -12.09 -15.08
CA VAL A 129 1.89 -12.80 -13.81
C VAL A 129 1.15 -14.12 -14.08
N PRO A 130 1.71 -15.28 -13.69
CA PRO A 130 1.06 -16.58 -13.87
C PRO A 130 -0.14 -16.73 -12.91
N VAL A 131 -1.20 -17.40 -13.39
CA VAL A 131 -2.40 -17.71 -12.61
C VAL A 131 -2.45 -19.21 -12.33
N TYR A 132 -2.37 -19.58 -11.06
CA TYR A 132 -2.42 -20.95 -10.57
C TYR A 132 -3.79 -21.30 -10.01
N ALA A 133 -4.06 -22.60 -9.83
CA ALA A 133 -5.23 -23.05 -9.10
C ALA A 133 -5.11 -22.71 -7.60
N LEU A 134 -6.23 -22.36 -6.97
CA LEU A 134 -6.24 -22.05 -5.53
C LEU A 134 -5.78 -23.24 -4.66
N ASP A 135 -5.92 -24.45 -5.16
CA ASP A 135 -5.44 -25.67 -4.48
C ASP A 135 -3.92 -25.76 -4.40
N GLU A 136 -3.19 -25.08 -5.28
CA GLU A 136 -1.72 -25.01 -5.29
C GLU A 136 -1.15 -23.99 -4.30
N LEU A 137 -2.01 -23.14 -3.69
CA LEU A 137 -1.62 -22.02 -2.84
C LEU A 137 -0.77 -22.44 -1.63
N ASP A 138 -1.13 -23.51 -0.93
CA ASP A 138 -0.43 -23.92 0.28
C ASP A 138 1.01 -24.38 -0.02
N GLU A 139 1.19 -25.11 -1.11
CA GLU A 139 2.52 -25.55 -1.55
C GLU A 139 3.35 -24.37 -2.06
N TYR A 140 2.72 -23.44 -2.76
CA TYR A 140 3.38 -22.21 -3.21
C TYR A 140 3.93 -21.41 -2.03
N ILE A 141 3.12 -21.15 -0.99
CA ILE A 141 3.54 -20.40 0.19
C ILE A 141 4.63 -21.13 0.99
N ARG A 142 4.64 -22.47 1.02
CA ARG A 142 5.70 -23.24 1.68
C ARG A 142 7.06 -23.17 0.97
N THR A 143 7.02 -22.95 -0.33
CA THR A 143 8.22 -22.99 -1.20
C THR A 143 8.72 -21.61 -1.64
N HIS A 144 7.91 -20.58 -1.46
CA HIS A 144 8.22 -19.20 -1.84
C HIS A 144 8.04 -18.26 -0.65
N SER A 145 8.81 -17.19 -0.61
CA SER A 145 8.57 -16.08 0.32
C SER A 145 7.35 -15.29 -0.15
N VAL A 146 6.41 -15.03 0.77
CA VAL A 146 5.23 -14.21 0.51
C VAL A 146 5.05 -13.23 1.67
N ASP A 147 5.31 -11.96 1.41
CA ASP A 147 5.19 -10.91 2.42
C ASP A 147 3.76 -10.37 2.51
N VAL A 148 3.10 -10.20 1.35
CA VAL A 148 1.77 -9.61 1.27
C VAL A 148 0.87 -10.40 0.33
N VAL A 149 -0.39 -10.55 0.73
CA VAL A 149 -1.45 -11.11 -0.11
C VAL A 149 -2.49 -10.05 -0.45
N VAL A 150 -2.77 -9.88 -1.74
CA VAL A 150 -3.90 -9.08 -2.23
C VAL A 150 -5.14 -9.94 -2.31
N LEU A 151 -6.21 -9.55 -1.62
CA LEU A 151 -7.49 -10.28 -1.60
C LEU A 151 -8.53 -9.53 -2.45
N THR A 152 -8.90 -10.12 -3.59
CA THR A 152 -9.95 -9.63 -4.51
C THR A 152 -11.01 -10.69 -4.77
N ILE A 153 -11.34 -11.45 -3.74
CA ILE A 153 -12.30 -12.56 -3.72
C ILE A 153 -13.66 -12.12 -3.16
N PRO A 154 -14.73 -12.92 -3.32
CA PRO A 154 -16.03 -12.64 -2.71
C PRO A 154 -15.93 -12.57 -1.17
N GLN A 155 -16.69 -11.63 -0.58
CA GLN A 155 -16.70 -11.42 0.87
C GLN A 155 -17.06 -12.68 1.68
N ALA A 156 -17.90 -13.56 1.14
CA ALA A 156 -18.36 -14.77 1.83
C ALA A 156 -17.22 -15.74 2.20
N VAL A 157 -16.12 -15.73 1.46
CA VAL A 157 -14.95 -16.61 1.68
C VAL A 157 -13.72 -15.88 2.20
N ALA A 158 -13.78 -14.56 2.33
CA ALA A 158 -12.62 -13.72 2.62
C ALA A 158 -11.97 -14.07 3.98
N GLN A 159 -12.76 -14.22 5.03
CA GLN A 159 -12.25 -14.51 6.37
C GLN A 159 -11.64 -15.93 6.45
N GLU A 160 -12.25 -16.91 5.79
CA GLU A 160 -11.73 -18.29 5.75
C GLU A 160 -10.36 -18.32 5.04
N VAL A 161 -10.26 -17.70 3.85
CA VAL A 161 -9.02 -17.61 3.08
C VAL A 161 -7.95 -16.86 3.87
N ALA A 162 -8.27 -15.72 4.48
CA ALA A 162 -7.32 -14.96 5.30
C ALA A 162 -6.81 -15.79 6.48
N THR A 163 -7.69 -16.55 7.17
CA THR A 163 -7.32 -17.43 8.28
C THR A 163 -6.38 -18.55 7.83
N ARG A 164 -6.67 -19.19 6.69
CA ARG A 164 -5.79 -20.19 6.06
C ARG A 164 -4.40 -19.63 5.80
N LEU A 165 -4.32 -18.45 5.19
CA LEU A 165 -3.06 -17.77 4.88
C LEU A 165 -2.27 -17.37 6.13
N MET A 166 -2.93 -16.86 7.16
CA MET A 166 -2.29 -16.57 8.46
C MET A 166 -1.66 -17.81 9.09
N ASN A 167 -2.34 -18.97 9.01
CA ASN A 167 -1.82 -20.24 9.51
C ASN A 167 -0.61 -20.74 8.71
N LEU A 168 -0.49 -20.36 7.43
CA LEU A 168 0.66 -20.63 6.58
C LEU A 168 1.81 -19.62 6.78
N GLY A 169 1.64 -18.64 7.65
CA GLY A 169 2.69 -17.69 8.01
C GLY A 169 2.59 -16.31 7.35
N VAL A 170 1.63 -16.06 6.49
CA VAL A 170 1.42 -14.74 5.88
C VAL A 170 1.07 -13.70 6.94
N ARG A 171 1.67 -12.51 6.84
CA ARG A 171 1.52 -11.42 7.83
C ARG A 171 0.97 -10.13 7.26
N GLY A 172 1.03 -9.91 5.94
CA GLY A 172 0.53 -8.72 5.27
C GLY A 172 -0.70 -9.01 4.40
N PHE A 173 -1.75 -8.20 4.52
CA PHE A 173 -2.97 -8.36 3.71
C PHE A 173 -3.45 -7.02 3.16
N TRP A 174 -3.56 -6.91 1.85
CA TRP A 174 -4.21 -5.80 1.16
C TRP A 174 -5.59 -6.26 0.70
N ASN A 175 -6.61 -5.85 1.46
CA ASN A 175 -7.94 -6.44 1.37
C ASN A 175 -8.93 -5.54 0.62
N PHE A 176 -9.49 -6.07 -0.47
CA PHE A 176 -10.50 -5.41 -1.30
C PHE A 176 -11.89 -6.09 -1.22
N THR A 177 -12.12 -6.97 -0.27
CA THR A 177 -13.32 -7.82 -0.23
C THR A 177 -14.55 -7.15 0.38
N ASN A 178 -14.47 -5.88 0.77
CA ASN A 178 -15.51 -5.13 1.51
C ASN A 178 -15.90 -5.73 2.87
N VAL A 179 -15.05 -6.58 3.44
CA VAL A 179 -15.19 -7.12 4.82
C VAL A 179 -14.03 -6.59 5.63
N GLU A 180 -14.30 -6.15 6.86
CA GLU A 180 -13.25 -5.77 7.80
C GLU A 180 -12.55 -7.04 8.30
N LEU A 181 -11.40 -7.35 7.74
CA LEU A 181 -10.56 -8.45 8.20
C LEU A 181 -9.69 -7.99 9.36
N SER A 182 -9.55 -8.84 10.36
CA SER A 182 -8.75 -8.58 11.54
C SER A 182 -8.10 -9.85 12.08
N SER A 183 -7.11 -9.70 12.96
CA SER A 183 -6.45 -10.80 13.66
C SER A 183 -6.15 -10.41 15.10
N THR A 184 -6.18 -11.38 15.99
CA THR A 184 -5.69 -11.23 17.37
C THR A 184 -4.15 -11.28 17.45
N ASN A 185 -3.49 -11.75 16.39
CA ASN A 185 -2.04 -11.73 16.29
C ASN A 185 -1.56 -10.32 15.90
N PRO A 186 -0.81 -9.61 16.76
CA PRO A 186 -0.36 -8.24 16.48
C PRO A 186 0.64 -8.12 15.33
N ASP A 187 1.27 -9.24 14.93
CA ASP A 187 2.22 -9.26 13.81
C ASP A 187 1.51 -9.26 12.45
N VAL A 188 0.24 -9.64 12.40
CA VAL A 188 -0.57 -9.62 11.18
C VAL A 188 -1.12 -8.22 10.94
N LYS A 189 -0.91 -7.70 9.74
CA LYS A 189 -1.34 -6.36 9.33
C LYS A 189 -2.35 -6.47 8.18
N PHE A 190 -3.44 -5.74 8.31
CA PHE A 190 -4.46 -5.60 7.28
C PHE A 190 -4.56 -4.13 6.86
N GLU A 191 -4.57 -3.90 5.56
CA GLU A 191 -5.06 -2.66 4.99
C GLU A 191 -6.38 -2.98 4.29
N ASN A 192 -7.49 -2.63 4.95
CA ASN A 192 -8.85 -2.88 4.46
C ASN A 192 -9.29 -1.70 3.59
N ILE A 193 -9.59 -1.96 2.32
CA ILE A 193 -9.98 -0.95 1.35
C ILE A 193 -11.51 -0.97 1.15
N HIS A 194 -12.15 0.13 1.55
CA HIS A 194 -13.57 0.36 1.37
C HIS A 194 -13.80 1.52 0.40
N PHE A 195 -14.13 1.22 -0.85
CA PHE A 195 -14.35 2.26 -1.88
C PHE A 195 -15.47 3.23 -1.52
N ALA A 196 -16.48 2.74 -0.80
CA ALA A 196 -17.61 3.58 -0.37
C ALA A 196 -17.20 4.74 0.55
N ASP A 197 -16.14 4.59 1.36
CA ASP A 197 -15.72 5.61 2.32
C ASP A 197 -15.30 6.91 1.62
N SER A 198 -14.61 6.80 0.49
CA SER A 198 -14.21 7.97 -0.31
C SER A 198 -15.41 8.67 -0.94
N LEU A 199 -16.41 7.90 -1.42
CA LEU A 199 -17.65 8.44 -1.97
C LEU A 199 -18.51 9.11 -0.90
N LEU A 200 -18.63 8.52 0.28
CA LEU A 200 -19.35 9.11 1.41
C LEU A 200 -18.68 10.40 1.89
N THR A 201 -17.36 10.43 1.93
CA THR A 201 -16.59 11.64 2.21
C THR A 201 -16.86 12.74 1.17
N LEU A 202 -16.89 12.38 -0.12
CA LEU A 202 -17.23 13.31 -1.19
C LEU A 202 -18.68 13.80 -1.06
N SER A 203 -19.63 12.92 -0.78
CA SER A 203 -21.04 13.25 -0.55
C SER A 203 -21.19 14.31 0.56
N TYR A 204 -20.54 14.10 1.70
CA TYR A 204 -20.51 15.07 2.78
C TYR A 204 -20.02 16.45 2.34
N ARG A 205 -18.90 16.49 1.59
CA ARG A 205 -18.32 17.76 1.09
C ARG A 205 -19.22 18.49 0.11
N ILE A 206 -20.02 17.77 -0.69
CA ILE A 206 -20.98 18.35 -1.63
C ILE A 206 -22.19 18.91 -0.88
N ALA A 207 -22.69 18.20 0.10
CA ALA A 207 -23.86 18.58 0.88
C ALA A 207 -23.63 19.79 1.82
N ASN A 208 -22.37 20.06 2.19
CA ASN A 208 -22.00 21.12 3.16
C ASN A 208 -21.16 22.22 2.51
N ARG A 209 -21.51 22.63 1.29
CA ARG A 209 -20.95 23.79 0.61
C ARG A 209 -21.57 25.08 1.07
#